data_f3e98454b4292bc1f63b297cb6761abf
#
_entry.id   f3e98454b4292bc1f63b297cb6761abf
#
_cell.length_a   1.000
_cell.length_b   1.000
_cell.length_c   1.000
_cell.angle_alpha   90.00
_cell.angle_beta   90.00
_cell.angle_gamma   90.00
#
_symmetry.space_group_name_H-M   'P 1'
#
loop_
_entity.id
_entity.type
_entity.pdbx_description
1 polymer ?
#
loop_
_entity_poly.entity_id
_entity_poly.type
_entity_poly.pdbx_seq_one_letter_code
_entity_poly.pdbx_strand_id
1 'polypeptide(L)'
;MVIERRSPWWRGSVSTDLAEFLVVFSHGQVSEIVAARCDGCGDSVFVVGIDEQHGYAVRRCAGCDRPWVMLGGTDWSEVQRAVCPCGGELFEIAAGFTERLDGELGWVYLGLRCTTDDVLGLYGDWRITARPTRKLLDLV
;
A
#
# COMPACT_ATOMS: atom_id res chain seq x y z
N MET A 1 -6.39 0.83 19.41
CA MET A 1 -6.63 0.38 18.03
C MET A 1 -7.21 -1.02 18.03
N VAL A 2 -8.13 -1.32 17.13
CA VAL A 2 -8.81 -2.61 17.06
C VAL A 2 -8.76 -3.15 15.64
N ILE A 3 -8.16 -4.33 15.49
CA ILE A 3 -8.19 -5.08 14.23
C ILE A 3 -9.14 -6.27 14.41
N GLU A 4 -10.17 -6.33 13.58
CA GLU A 4 -11.13 -7.45 13.61
C GLU A 4 -10.52 -8.67 12.92
N ARG A 5 -10.38 -9.78 13.64
CA ARG A 5 -9.76 -11.01 13.13
C ARG A 5 -10.70 -12.20 13.05
N ARG A 6 -11.99 -12.00 13.33
CA ARG A 6 -12.98 -13.11 13.43
C ARG A 6 -13.37 -13.68 12.08
N SER A 7 -13.32 -12.86 11.02
CA SER A 7 -13.59 -13.33 9.67
C SER A 7 -12.28 -13.71 9.00
N PRO A 8 -12.30 -14.34 7.81
CA PRO A 8 -11.09 -14.55 7.04
C PRO A 8 -10.37 -13.24 6.66
N TRP A 9 -11.05 -12.10 6.83
CA TRP A 9 -10.49 -10.78 6.51
C TRP A 9 -10.34 -9.97 7.78
N TRP A 10 -9.15 -9.41 7.99
CA TRP A 10 -8.93 -8.47 9.08
C TRP A 10 -9.56 -7.13 8.73
N ARG A 11 -10.05 -6.42 9.74
CA ARG A 11 -10.69 -5.11 9.57
C ARG A 11 -10.12 -4.10 10.54
N GLY A 12 -10.04 -2.85 10.07
CA GLY A 12 -9.64 -1.71 10.88
C GLY A 12 -10.33 -0.45 10.37
N SER A 13 -10.69 0.44 11.27
CA SER A 13 -11.52 1.60 10.94
C SER A 13 -10.74 2.87 10.65
N VAL A 14 -9.43 2.90 10.93
CA VAL A 14 -8.58 4.08 10.72
C VAL A 14 -7.26 3.66 10.06
N SER A 15 -6.56 4.64 9.48
CA SER A 15 -5.32 4.36 8.72
C SER A 15 -4.19 3.81 9.59
N THR A 16 -4.16 4.13 10.89
CA THR A 16 -3.15 3.57 11.80
C THR A 16 -3.33 2.06 12.00
N ASP A 17 -4.56 1.55 11.82
CA ASP A 17 -4.82 0.11 11.88
C ASP A 17 -4.12 -0.61 10.72
N LEU A 18 -4.06 0.03 9.56
CA LEU A 18 -3.37 -0.52 8.39
C LEU A 18 -1.87 -0.65 8.66
N ALA A 19 -1.25 0.35 9.28
CA ALA A 19 0.16 0.28 9.65
C ALA A 19 0.44 -0.88 10.61
N GLU A 20 -0.41 -1.05 11.62
CA GLU A 20 -0.25 -2.15 12.56
C GLU A 20 -0.48 -3.51 11.91
N PHE A 21 -1.44 -3.59 10.99
CA PHE A 21 -1.65 -4.80 10.20
C PHE A 21 -0.37 -5.23 9.48
N LEU A 22 0.35 -4.28 8.87
CA LEU A 22 1.60 -4.57 8.17
C LEU A 22 2.68 -5.07 9.12
N VAL A 23 2.79 -4.51 10.32
CA VAL A 23 3.75 -4.97 11.32
C VAL A 23 3.44 -6.41 11.71
N VAL A 24 2.18 -6.71 12.00
CA VAL A 24 1.76 -8.06 12.42
C VAL A 24 1.92 -9.04 11.27
N PHE A 25 1.50 -8.67 10.07
CA PHE A 25 1.56 -9.56 8.90
C PHE A 25 3.01 -9.92 8.55
N SER A 26 3.93 -8.97 8.65
CA SER A 26 5.34 -9.19 8.34
C SER A 26 6.11 -9.84 9.50
N HIS A 27 5.46 -10.21 10.60
CA HIS A 27 6.09 -10.74 11.81
C HIS A 27 7.13 -9.77 12.38
N GLY A 28 6.85 -8.48 12.31
CA GLY A 28 7.72 -7.44 12.85
C GLY A 28 8.92 -7.09 11.99
N GLN A 29 9.00 -7.58 10.76
CA GLN A 29 10.14 -7.31 9.88
C GLN A 29 10.11 -5.94 9.21
N VAL A 30 8.93 -5.34 9.10
CA VAL A 30 8.79 -4.00 8.54
C VAL A 30 9.39 -2.99 9.50
N SER A 31 10.32 -2.16 8.99
CA SER A 31 11.01 -1.13 9.77
C SER A 31 10.58 0.29 9.42
N GLU A 32 10.06 0.50 8.20
CA GLU A 32 9.58 1.80 7.72
C GLU A 32 8.17 1.62 7.18
N ILE A 33 7.25 2.50 7.57
CA ILE A 33 5.86 2.48 7.07
C ILE A 33 5.49 3.88 6.62
N VAL A 34 4.98 3.98 5.39
CA VAL A 34 4.54 5.25 4.81
C VAL A 34 3.07 5.12 4.41
N ALA A 35 2.24 6.00 4.94
CA ALA A 35 0.84 6.10 4.55
C ALA A 35 0.72 7.07 3.36
N ALA A 36 0.01 6.67 2.32
CA ALA A 36 -0.14 7.48 1.12
C ALA A 36 -1.06 8.67 1.36
N ARG A 37 -0.69 9.83 0.82
CA ARG A 37 -1.49 11.04 0.86
C ARG A 37 -1.28 11.80 -0.45
N CYS A 38 -2.36 12.34 -1.02
CA CYS A 38 -2.26 13.12 -2.25
C CYS A 38 -1.61 14.48 -1.97
N ASP A 39 -0.54 14.78 -2.69
CA ASP A 39 0.13 16.07 -2.57
C ASP A 39 -0.72 17.23 -3.10
N GLY A 40 -1.66 16.94 -4.00
CA GLY A 40 -2.50 17.97 -4.61
C GLY A 40 -3.63 18.46 -3.70
N CYS A 41 -4.33 17.54 -3.03
CA CYS A 41 -5.50 17.90 -2.22
C CYS A 41 -5.45 17.39 -0.77
N GLY A 42 -4.44 16.59 -0.41
CA GLY A 42 -4.31 16.05 0.94
C GLY A 42 -5.18 14.85 1.25
N ASP A 43 -5.96 14.35 0.30
CA ASP A 43 -6.82 13.19 0.50
C ASP A 43 -5.99 11.91 0.65
N SER A 44 -6.55 10.92 1.35
CA SER A 44 -5.88 9.65 1.62
C SER A 44 -6.60 8.45 0.99
N VAL A 45 -7.58 8.67 0.14
CA VAL A 45 -8.38 7.62 -0.51
C VAL A 45 -8.04 7.57 -2.00
N PHE A 46 -7.78 6.36 -2.50
CA PHE A 46 -7.28 6.18 -3.86
C PHE A 46 -7.90 4.97 -4.55
N VAL A 47 -7.93 5.04 -5.89
CA VAL A 47 -8.00 3.87 -6.76
C VAL A 47 -6.57 3.38 -6.95
N VAL A 48 -6.34 2.07 -6.87
CA VAL A 48 -5.00 1.49 -6.84
C VAL A 48 -4.85 0.46 -7.95
N GLY A 49 -3.71 0.49 -8.63
CA GLY A 49 -3.33 -0.51 -9.61
C GLY A 49 -2.01 -1.16 -9.22
N ILE A 50 -1.92 -2.48 -9.34
CA ILE A 50 -0.76 -3.24 -8.90
C ILE A 50 -0.37 -4.28 -9.95
N ASP A 51 0.93 -4.40 -10.20
CA ASP A 51 1.53 -5.52 -10.91
C ASP A 51 2.63 -6.10 -10.02
N GLU A 52 2.26 -7.11 -9.23
CA GLU A 52 3.18 -7.75 -8.29
C GLU A 52 4.34 -8.43 -8.99
N GLN A 53 4.09 -9.01 -10.16
CA GLN A 53 5.11 -9.73 -10.91
C GLN A 53 6.27 -8.82 -11.34
N HIS A 54 5.97 -7.58 -11.70
CA HIS A 54 6.98 -6.62 -12.15
C HIS A 54 7.35 -5.59 -11.08
N GLY A 55 6.67 -5.61 -9.93
CA GLY A 55 6.95 -4.67 -8.86
C GLY A 55 6.44 -3.26 -9.14
N TYR A 56 5.27 -3.11 -9.74
CA TYR A 56 4.67 -1.83 -10.11
C TYR A 56 3.45 -1.54 -9.23
N ALA A 57 3.31 -0.29 -8.80
CA ALA A 57 2.14 0.17 -8.09
C ALA A 57 1.85 1.63 -8.43
N VAL A 58 0.60 1.91 -8.76
CA VAL A 58 0.14 3.25 -9.12
C VAL A 58 -1.13 3.56 -8.33
N ARG A 59 -1.41 4.86 -8.13
CA ARG A 59 -2.62 5.31 -7.46
C ARG A 59 -3.22 6.51 -8.18
N ARG A 60 -4.53 6.67 -8.03
CA ARG A 60 -5.25 7.85 -8.48
C ARG A 60 -6.08 8.38 -7.34
N CYS A 61 -5.93 9.66 -7.00
CA CYS A 61 -6.66 10.26 -5.90
C CYS A 61 -8.16 10.26 -6.16
N ALA A 62 -8.94 9.77 -5.19
CA ALA A 62 -10.40 9.76 -5.31
C ALA A 62 -10.98 11.17 -5.22
N GLY A 63 -10.29 12.10 -4.54
CA GLY A 63 -10.76 13.47 -4.36
C GLY A 63 -10.50 14.37 -5.54
N CYS A 64 -9.29 14.35 -6.12
CA CYS A 64 -8.91 15.27 -7.20
C CYS A 64 -8.52 14.56 -8.51
N ASP A 65 -8.58 13.24 -8.54
CA ASP A 65 -8.30 12.42 -9.72
C ASP A 65 -6.84 12.45 -10.20
N ARG A 66 -5.92 12.95 -9.37
CA ARG A 66 -4.50 13.04 -9.73
C ARG A 66 -3.86 11.66 -9.76
N PRO A 67 -3.24 11.25 -10.90
CA PRO A 67 -2.51 9.98 -10.96
C PRO A 67 -1.11 10.12 -10.38
N TRP A 68 -0.57 9.02 -9.85
CA TRP A 68 0.75 9.00 -9.26
C TRP A 68 1.35 7.59 -9.34
N VAL A 69 2.61 7.50 -9.74
CA VAL A 69 3.36 6.23 -9.74
C VAL A 69 4.09 6.12 -8.42
N MET A 70 3.73 5.10 -7.62
CA MET A 70 4.34 4.86 -6.31
C MET A 70 5.61 4.03 -6.43
N LEU A 71 5.54 2.95 -7.18
CA LEU A 71 6.62 1.97 -7.31
C LEU A 71 6.73 1.52 -8.76
N GLY A 72 7.96 1.33 -9.23
CA GLY A 72 8.20 0.95 -10.62
C GLY A 72 8.13 2.14 -11.57
N GLY A 73 7.87 1.91 -12.82
CA GLY A 73 7.88 2.97 -13.82
C GLY A 73 6.81 2.80 -14.89
N THR A 74 5.63 2.32 -14.51
CA THR A 74 4.57 2.01 -15.46
C THR A 74 3.36 2.92 -15.31
N ASP A 75 2.46 2.82 -16.26
CA ASP A 75 1.16 3.48 -16.23
C ASP A 75 0.05 2.46 -15.94
N TRP A 76 -1.19 2.94 -15.99
CA TRP A 76 -2.36 2.12 -15.68
C TRP A 76 -2.62 0.98 -16.66
N SER A 77 -2.02 1.00 -17.84
CA SER A 77 -2.27 -0.02 -18.87
C SER A 77 -1.65 -1.38 -18.52
N GLU A 78 -0.65 -1.40 -17.65
CA GLU A 78 0.10 -2.62 -17.31
C GLU A 78 -0.22 -3.17 -15.92
N VAL A 79 -1.10 -2.52 -15.18
CA VAL A 79 -1.45 -2.93 -13.81
C VAL A 79 -2.89 -3.42 -13.74
N GLN A 80 -3.17 -4.25 -12.73
CA GLN A 80 -4.52 -4.66 -12.41
C GLN A 80 -5.07 -3.77 -11.32
N ARG A 81 -6.31 -3.33 -11.48
CA ARG A 81 -7.00 -2.54 -10.47
C ARG A 81 -7.28 -3.40 -9.24
N ALA A 82 -6.94 -2.89 -8.06
CA ALA A 82 -7.25 -3.55 -6.81
C ALA A 82 -8.76 -3.47 -6.54
N VAL A 83 -9.35 -4.60 -6.16
CA VAL A 83 -10.77 -4.69 -5.83
C VAL A 83 -10.90 -5.49 -4.53
N CYS A 84 -11.62 -4.94 -3.56
CA CYS A 84 -11.94 -5.67 -2.33
C CYS A 84 -12.93 -6.81 -2.63
N PRO A 85 -12.91 -7.90 -1.86
CA PRO A 85 -13.94 -8.94 -2.00
C PRO A 85 -15.38 -8.42 -1.91
N CYS A 86 -15.61 -7.28 -1.24
CA CYS A 86 -16.93 -6.64 -1.21
C CYS A 86 -17.30 -5.92 -2.51
N GLY A 87 -16.37 -5.82 -3.47
CA GLY A 87 -16.54 -5.06 -4.71
C GLY A 87 -16.05 -3.63 -4.64
N GLY A 88 -15.61 -3.15 -3.48
CA GLY A 88 -15.10 -1.78 -3.33
C GLY A 88 -13.76 -1.58 -4.02
N GLU A 89 -13.54 -0.38 -4.57
CA GLU A 89 -12.33 -0.04 -5.30
C GLU A 89 -11.61 1.19 -4.75
N LEU A 90 -12.07 1.74 -3.63
CA LEU A 90 -11.46 2.91 -3.00
C LEU A 90 -10.77 2.49 -1.71
N PHE A 91 -9.48 2.82 -1.61
CA PHE A 91 -8.63 2.33 -0.55
C PHE A 91 -7.78 3.43 0.08
N GLU A 92 -7.50 3.27 1.37
CA GLU A 92 -6.34 3.89 1.99
C GLU A 92 -5.16 2.96 1.79
N ILE A 93 -3.95 3.53 1.67
CA ILE A 93 -2.75 2.80 1.30
C ILE A 93 -1.67 3.01 2.36
N ALA A 94 -0.98 1.94 2.74
CA ALA A 94 0.27 2.02 3.47
C ALA A 94 1.27 1.05 2.87
N ALA A 95 2.50 1.52 2.67
CA ALA A 95 3.60 0.68 2.23
C ALA A 95 4.53 0.44 3.41
N GLY A 96 4.84 -0.81 3.69
CA GLY A 96 5.80 -1.21 4.71
C GLY A 96 7.06 -1.73 4.04
N PHE A 97 8.22 -1.30 4.55
CA PHE A 97 9.50 -1.65 3.95
C PHE A 97 10.39 -2.34 4.98
N THR A 98 11.12 -3.36 4.53
CA THR A 98 12.20 -3.94 5.33
C THR A 98 13.51 -3.25 4.99
N GLU A 99 14.40 -3.11 5.98
CA GLU A 99 15.72 -2.51 5.78
C GLU A 99 16.77 -3.62 5.78
N ARG A 100 17.68 -3.56 4.79
CA ARG A 100 18.83 -4.47 4.73
C ARG A 100 19.97 -3.96 5.61
N LEU A 101 20.96 -4.81 5.82
CA LEU A 101 22.11 -4.46 6.65
C LEU A 101 22.90 -3.26 6.11
N ASP A 102 22.83 -3.02 4.81
CA ASP A 102 23.51 -1.89 4.16
C ASP A 102 22.70 -0.58 4.23
N GLY A 103 21.56 -0.56 4.91
CA GLY A 103 20.68 0.60 5.01
C GLY A 103 19.71 0.78 3.87
N GLU A 104 19.83 -0.01 2.80
CA GLU A 104 18.88 0.02 1.69
C GLU A 104 17.62 -0.77 2.02
N LEU A 105 16.51 -0.44 1.34
CA LEU A 105 15.25 -1.16 1.50
C LEU A 105 15.29 -2.44 0.68
N GLY A 106 14.89 -3.56 1.27
CA GLY A 106 14.99 -4.86 0.64
C GLY A 106 13.68 -5.44 0.12
N TRP A 107 12.57 -5.14 0.79
CA TRP A 107 11.26 -5.70 0.47
C TRP A 107 10.18 -4.69 0.77
N VAL A 108 9.11 -4.69 -0.02
CA VAL A 108 7.93 -3.84 0.21
C VAL A 108 6.70 -4.71 0.40
N TYR A 109 5.87 -4.32 1.37
CA TYR A 109 4.53 -4.85 1.61
C TYR A 109 3.53 -3.75 1.33
N LEU A 110 2.61 -3.97 0.39
CA LEU A 110 1.61 -2.97 0.05
C LEU A 110 0.28 -3.34 0.68
N GLY A 111 -0.10 -2.61 1.71
CA GLY A 111 -1.35 -2.81 2.44
C GLY A 111 -2.41 -1.83 2.00
N LEU A 112 -3.63 -2.31 1.88
CA LEU A 112 -4.79 -1.49 1.54
C LEU A 112 -5.90 -1.71 2.56
N ARG A 113 -6.59 -0.62 2.92
CA ARG A 113 -7.82 -0.67 3.71
C ARG A 113 -8.98 -0.26 2.83
N CYS A 114 -9.94 -1.15 2.64
CA CYS A 114 -11.15 -0.84 1.90
C CYS A 114 -12.00 0.16 2.67
N THR A 115 -12.39 1.27 2.04
CA THR A 115 -13.18 2.30 2.72
C THR A 115 -14.64 1.92 2.84
N THR A 116 -15.11 0.88 2.16
CA THR A 116 -16.50 0.44 2.20
C THR A 116 -16.77 -0.51 3.37
N ASP A 117 -15.90 -1.50 3.59
CA ASP A 117 -16.13 -2.53 4.61
C ASP A 117 -15.02 -2.65 5.64
N ASP A 118 -14.03 -1.75 5.60
CA ASP A 118 -12.89 -1.70 6.52
C ASP A 118 -11.96 -2.92 6.47
N VAL A 119 -12.06 -3.75 5.45
CA VAL A 119 -11.16 -4.91 5.31
C VAL A 119 -9.74 -4.44 5.06
N LEU A 120 -8.81 -5.00 5.83
CA LEU A 120 -7.37 -4.79 5.68
C LEU A 120 -6.81 -5.96 4.88
N GLY A 121 -5.99 -5.67 3.87
CA GLY A 121 -5.40 -6.72 3.05
C GLY A 121 -4.01 -6.37 2.58
N LEU A 122 -3.19 -7.40 2.39
CA LEU A 122 -1.95 -7.29 1.67
C LEU A 122 -2.25 -7.56 0.20
N TYR A 123 -2.05 -6.56 -0.65
CA TYR A 123 -2.40 -6.66 -2.07
C TYR A 123 -1.19 -6.92 -2.95
N GLY A 124 0.00 -6.82 -2.39
CA GLY A 124 1.22 -7.19 -3.07
C GLY A 124 2.41 -7.06 -2.15
N ASP A 125 3.41 -7.89 -2.37
CA ASP A 125 4.70 -7.75 -1.72
C ASP A 125 5.77 -8.28 -2.68
N TRP A 126 6.91 -7.59 -2.71
CA TRP A 126 7.98 -8.00 -3.62
C TRP A 126 9.32 -7.46 -3.18
N ARG A 127 10.38 -8.03 -3.78
CA ARG A 127 11.74 -7.61 -3.55
C ARG A 127 12.02 -6.30 -4.29
N ILE A 128 12.71 -5.39 -3.61
CA ILE A 128 13.10 -4.11 -4.21
C ILE A 128 14.48 -4.28 -4.85
N THR A 129 14.58 -3.98 -6.15
CA THR A 129 15.82 -4.12 -6.92
C THR A 129 16.35 -2.78 -7.45
N ALA A 130 15.48 -1.78 -7.66
CA ALA A 130 15.89 -0.47 -8.15
C ALA A 130 16.59 0.31 -7.06
N ARG A 131 17.71 0.96 -7.38
CA ARG A 131 18.51 1.76 -6.44
C ARG A 131 18.62 3.20 -6.94
N PRO A 132 18.71 4.19 -6.03
CA PRO A 132 18.70 4.09 -4.57
C PRO A 132 17.27 3.80 -4.05
N THR A 133 17.16 2.89 -3.11
CA THR A 133 15.86 2.37 -2.66
C THR A 133 15.13 3.31 -1.72
N ARG A 134 15.85 4.09 -0.91
CA ARG A 134 15.20 4.94 0.11
C ARG A 134 14.36 6.06 -0.49
N LYS A 135 14.57 6.42 -1.76
CA LYS A 135 13.70 7.37 -2.46
C LYS A 135 12.25 6.90 -2.55
N LEU A 136 12.03 5.59 -2.48
CA LEU A 136 10.69 5.02 -2.56
C LEU A 136 9.80 5.46 -1.41
N LEU A 137 10.37 5.79 -0.24
CA LEU A 137 9.61 6.29 0.90
C LEU A 137 8.87 7.59 0.57
N ASP A 138 9.41 8.39 -0.33
CA ASP A 138 8.82 9.67 -0.74
C ASP A 138 7.80 9.51 -1.88
N LEU A 139 7.72 8.34 -2.48
CA LEU A 139 6.86 8.10 -3.65
C LEU A 139 5.54 7.40 -3.31
N VAL A 140 5.40 6.90 -2.11
CA VAL A 140 4.17 6.20 -1.70
C VAL A 140 2.94 7.10 -1.61
#